data_80d490f5aae3d466db38914a27696062
#
_entry.id   80d490f5aae3d466db38914a27696062
#
_cell.length_a   1.000
_cell.length_b   1.000
_cell.length_c   1.000
_cell.angle_alpha   90.00
_cell.angle_beta   90.00
_cell.angle_gamma   90.00
#
_symmetry.space_group_name_H-M   'P 1'
#
loop_
_entity.id
_entity.type
_entity.pdbx_description
1 polymer ?
#
loop_
_entity_poly.entity_id
_entity_poly.type
_entity_poly.pdbx_seq_one_letter_code
_entity_poly.pdbx_strand_id
1 'polypeptide(L)'
;MGQRAEGEGPALERFRHYLLLLARLQLGERLRGKVEASDVVQQTLLEAHRKRDQFRGHGDAELAAWLRQMLAYGIADALRAYGRAKRDVRQERSLEAALDESSARLEAWLAADQSSPSQRAMRQEEQLQLAEALARLPEDQRRAVELKHLQGYSVAAIAGAMGRSETAVGGLLRRGMIRLRELLQAYQ
;
A
#
# COMPACT_ATOMS: atom_id res chain seq x y z
N MET A 1 36.22 -17.37 -4.05
CA MET A 1 35.51 -16.82 -5.22
C MET A 1 34.03 -16.97 -4.93
N GLY A 2 33.40 -15.86 -4.53
CA GLY A 2 32.01 -15.85 -4.05
C GLY A 2 31.03 -15.86 -5.20
N GLN A 3 30.14 -16.80 -5.21
CA GLN A 3 28.90 -16.74 -5.98
C GLN A 3 28.03 -15.65 -5.36
N ARG A 4 27.97 -14.48 -5.99
CA ARG A 4 26.98 -13.45 -5.68
C ARG A 4 25.63 -13.95 -6.18
N ALA A 5 24.66 -13.98 -5.27
CA ALA A 5 23.30 -14.42 -5.48
C ALA A 5 22.62 -13.55 -6.57
N GLU A 6 22.47 -14.08 -7.78
CA GLU A 6 21.66 -13.53 -8.87
C GLU A 6 20.14 -13.76 -8.67
N GLY A 7 19.69 -14.04 -7.42
CA GLY A 7 18.31 -14.46 -7.11
C GLY A 7 17.44 -13.45 -6.34
N GLU A 8 17.92 -12.24 -6.00
CA GLU A 8 17.22 -11.39 -5.02
C GLU A 8 16.35 -10.24 -5.59
N GLY A 9 16.39 -10.01 -6.91
CA GLY A 9 15.51 -9.04 -7.57
C GLY A 9 14.01 -9.35 -7.39
N PRO A 10 13.57 -10.62 -7.53
CA PRO A 10 12.17 -11.00 -7.37
C PRO A 10 11.60 -10.79 -5.95
N ALA A 11 12.45 -10.89 -4.92
CA ALA A 11 12.00 -10.83 -3.53
C ALA A 11 11.48 -9.44 -3.11
N LEU A 12 12.05 -8.34 -3.60
CA LEU A 12 11.57 -6.99 -3.32
C LEU A 12 10.37 -6.61 -4.19
N GLU A 13 10.32 -7.09 -5.43
CA GLU A 13 9.24 -6.80 -6.37
C GLU A 13 7.87 -7.30 -5.88
N ARG A 14 7.81 -8.39 -5.11
CA ARG A 14 6.55 -8.87 -4.53
C ARG A 14 5.86 -7.85 -3.62
N PHE A 15 6.61 -6.90 -3.05
CA PHE A 15 6.08 -5.82 -2.21
C PHE A 15 5.58 -4.61 -3.00
N ARG A 16 5.79 -4.55 -4.33
CA ARG A 16 5.44 -3.40 -5.17
C ARG A 16 3.99 -2.95 -5.00
N HIS A 17 3.03 -3.86 -5.14
CA HIS A 17 1.59 -3.52 -5.06
C HIS A 17 1.20 -3.09 -3.64
N TYR A 18 1.78 -3.71 -2.62
CA TYR A 18 1.60 -3.33 -1.22
C TYR A 18 2.12 -1.90 -0.94
N LEU A 19 3.34 -1.59 -1.35
CA LEU A 19 3.91 -0.25 -1.21
C LEU A 19 3.12 0.78 -2.02
N LEU A 20 2.66 0.43 -3.22
CA LEU A 20 1.86 1.29 -4.07
C LEU A 20 0.51 1.61 -3.45
N LEU A 21 -0.15 0.63 -2.83
CA LEU A 21 -1.37 0.83 -2.06
C LEU A 21 -1.14 1.82 -0.92
N LEU A 22 -0.12 1.59 -0.08
CA LEU A 22 0.22 2.46 1.04
C LEU A 22 0.58 3.88 0.58
N ALA A 23 1.37 4.02 -0.50
CA ALA A 23 1.73 5.33 -1.06
C ALA A 23 0.48 6.11 -1.53
N ARG A 24 -0.46 5.45 -2.22
CA ARG A 24 -1.72 6.08 -2.66
C ARG A 24 -2.57 6.55 -1.49
N LEU A 25 -2.66 5.77 -0.42
CA LEU A 25 -3.41 6.15 0.79
C LEU A 25 -2.82 7.39 1.46
N GLN A 26 -1.48 7.54 1.45
CA GLN A 26 -0.80 8.68 2.08
C GLN A 26 -0.73 9.93 1.18
N LEU A 27 -0.51 9.76 -0.10
CA LEU A 27 -0.44 10.89 -1.03
C LEU A 27 -1.81 11.57 -1.25
N GLY A 28 -2.90 10.80 -1.07
CA GLY A 28 -4.26 11.32 -1.13
C GLY A 28 -4.59 12.05 -2.45
N GLU A 29 -5.78 12.67 -2.50
CA GLU A 29 -6.24 13.38 -3.70
C GLU A 29 -5.52 14.71 -3.96
N ARG A 30 -5.07 15.38 -2.89
CA ARG A 30 -4.46 16.72 -2.98
C ARG A 30 -3.12 16.74 -3.70
N LEU A 31 -2.45 15.60 -3.79
CA LEU A 31 -1.14 15.44 -4.43
C LEU A 31 -1.23 14.65 -5.74
N ARG A 32 -2.42 14.12 -6.06
CA ARG A 32 -2.69 13.43 -7.32
C ARG A 32 -2.36 14.34 -8.50
N GLY A 33 -1.58 13.83 -9.47
CA GLY A 33 -1.09 14.60 -10.62
C GLY A 33 0.12 15.52 -10.34
N LYS A 34 0.66 15.50 -9.10
CA LYS A 34 1.89 16.23 -8.75
C LYS A 34 3.00 15.29 -8.29
N VAL A 35 2.65 14.20 -7.62
CA VAL A 35 3.53 13.13 -7.20
C VAL A 35 2.86 11.82 -7.59
N GLU A 36 3.49 11.08 -8.48
CA GLU A 36 3.01 9.76 -8.85
C GLU A 36 3.47 8.73 -7.83
N ALA A 37 2.51 8.01 -7.23
CA ALA A 37 2.81 6.98 -6.24
C ALA A 37 3.72 5.89 -6.81
N SER A 38 3.59 5.58 -8.10
CA SER A 38 4.43 4.62 -8.81
C SER A 38 5.90 5.03 -8.83
N ASP A 39 6.20 6.31 -9.03
CA ASP A 39 7.58 6.81 -9.08
C ASP A 39 8.24 6.76 -7.71
N VAL A 40 7.48 7.14 -6.65
CA VAL A 40 7.96 7.05 -5.27
C VAL A 40 8.25 5.58 -4.90
N VAL A 41 7.37 4.65 -5.26
CA VAL A 41 7.57 3.21 -5.00
C VAL A 41 8.76 2.66 -5.79
N GLN A 42 8.90 3.01 -7.05
CA GLN A 42 10.03 2.60 -7.87
C GLN A 42 11.35 3.07 -7.25
N GLN A 43 11.43 4.34 -6.85
CA GLN A 43 12.61 4.88 -6.18
C GLN A 43 12.88 4.20 -4.84
N THR A 44 11.82 3.90 -4.06
CA THR A 44 11.92 3.16 -2.80
C THR A 44 12.52 1.77 -3.02
N LEU A 45 12.05 1.01 -4.01
CA LEU A 45 12.55 -0.33 -4.32
C LEU A 45 14.00 -0.30 -4.83
N LEU A 46 14.37 0.70 -5.64
CA LEU A 46 15.76 0.91 -6.07
C LEU A 46 16.69 1.19 -4.88
N GLU A 47 16.26 2.07 -3.96
CA GLU A 47 17.02 2.36 -2.74
C GLU A 47 17.10 1.14 -1.81
N ALA A 48 16.01 0.38 -1.68
CA ALA A 48 16.00 -0.87 -0.92
C ALA A 48 16.98 -1.88 -1.50
N HIS A 49 17.05 -2.00 -2.82
CA HIS A 49 18.02 -2.86 -3.48
C HIS A 49 19.47 -2.42 -3.19
N ARG A 50 19.76 -1.13 -3.29
CA ARG A 50 21.09 -0.58 -2.99
C ARG A 50 21.51 -0.76 -1.53
N LYS A 51 20.56 -0.70 -0.60
CA LYS A 51 20.78 -0.82 0.85
C LYS A 51 20.48 -2.21 1.40
N ARG A 52 20.37 -3.21 0.54
CA ARG A 52 20.01 -4.57 0.95
C ARG A 52 20.93 -5.13 2.03
N ASP A 53 22.23 -4.84 1.95
CA ASP A 53 23.23 -5.28 2.92
C ASP A 53 23.04 -4.62 4.32
N GLN A 54 22.26 -3.55 4.43
CA GLN A 54 21.94 -2.88 5.69
C GLN A 54 20.71 -3.49 6.37
N PHE A 55 19.90 -4.27 5.65
CA PHE A 55 18.77 -4.97 6.23
C PHE A 55 19.27 -6.11 7.13
N ARG A 56 18.89 -6.09 8.42
CA ARG A 56 19.27 -7.07 9.44
C ARG A 56 18.12 -7.95 9.89
N GLY A 57 16.93 -7.77 9.33
CA GLY A 57 15.73 -8.51 9.69
C GLY A 57 15.66 -9.89 9.06
N HIS A 58 14.73 -10.70 9.57
CA HIS A 58 14.45 -12.04 9.11
C HIS A 58 12.97 -12.15 8.70
N GLY A 59 12.74 -12.55 7.45
CA GLY A 59 11.39 -12.79 6.95
C GLY A 59 10.65 -11.54 6.43
N ASP A 60 9.47 -11.80 5.86
CA ASP A 60 8.71 -10.83 5.09
C ASP A 60 8.10 -9.71 5.94
N ALA A 61 7.71 -9.99 7.18
CA ALA A 61 7.12 -8.98 8.06
C ALA A 61 8.12 -7.87 8.43
N GLU A 62 9.37 -8.25 8.74
CA GLU A 62 10.43 -7.28 9.03
C GLU A 62 10.91 -6.56 7.77
N LEU A 63 10.92 -7.26 6.64
CA LEU A 63 11.21 -6.66 5.34
C LEU A 63 10.14 -5.63 4.96
N ALA A 64 8.85 -5.96 5.16
CA ALA A 64 7.75 -5.02 4.94
C ALA A 64 7.87 -3.77 5.82
N ALA A 65 8.21 -3.94 7.10
CA ALA A 65 8.42 -2.82 8.02
C ALA A 65 9.58 -1.91 7.56
N TRP A 66 10.71 -2.49 7.17
CA TRP A 66 11.85 -1.76 6.64
C TRP A 66 11.51 -1.02 5.33
N LEU A 67 10.77 -1.67 4.43
CA LEU A 67 10.31 -1.04 3.19
C LEU A 67 9.32 0.11 3.44
N ARG A 68 8.42 0.00 4.44
CA ARG A 68 7.54 1.10 4.84
C ARG A 68 8.32 2.31 5.34
N GLN A 69 9.37 2.09 6.14
CA GLN A 69 10.24 3.17 6.59
C GLN A 69 10.92 3.86 5.39
N MET A 70 11.46 3.11 4.44
CA MET A 70 12.04 3.69 3.22
C MET A 70 11.00 4.43 2.38
N LEU A 71 9.77 3.92 2.30
CA LEU A 71 8.66 4.59 1.60
C LEU A 71 8.31 5.92 2.27
N ALA A 72 8.31 6.00 3.62
CA ALA A 72 8.08 7.25 4.34
C ALA A 72 9.11 8.32 3.96
N TYR A 73 10.40 7.96 3.89
CA TYR A 73 11.44 8.85 3.41
C TYR A 73 11.24 9.27 1.96
N GLY A 74 10.89 8.33 1.07
CA GLY A 74 10.61 8.61 -0.35
C GLY A 74 9.43 9.59 -0.54
N ILE A 75 8.35 9.42 0.22
CA ILE A 75 7.20 10.34 0.21
C ILE A 75 7.62 11.72 0.73
N ALA A 76 8.36 11.78 1.85
CA ALA A 76 8.84 13.05 2.40
C ALA A 76 9.75 13.80 1.42
N ASP A 77 10.64 13.09 0.72
CA ASP A 77 11.52 13.66 -0.31
C ASP A 77 10.70 14.21 -1.49
N ALA A 78 9.73 13.45 -1.99
CA ALA A 78 8.84 13.89 -3.06
C ALA A 78 8.05 15.15 -2.66
N LEU A 79 7.54 15.23 -1.43
CA LEU A 79 6.85 16.40 -0.91
C LEU A 79 7.77 17.63 -0.82
N ARG A 80 9.04 17.45 -0.44
CA ARG A 80 10.06 18.51 -0.38
C ARG A 80 10.38 19.05 -1.78
N ALA A 81 10.57 18.16 -2.75
CA ALA A 81 10.85 18.53 -4.14
C ALA A 81 9.77 19.44 -4.73
N TYR A 82 8.52 19.29 -4.29
CA TYR A 82 7.41 20.15 -4.71
C TYR A 82 7.25 21.43 -3.87
N GLY A 83 8.23 21.79 -3.04
CA GLY A 83 8.24 23.05 -2.27
C GLY A 83 7.19 23.13 -1.16
N ARG A 84 6.58 22.02 -0.75
CA ARG A 84 5.48 21.99 0.23
C ARG A 84 5.91 21.65 1.65
N ALA A 85 7.13 21.16 1.83
CA ALA A 85 7.64 20.81 3.15
C ALA A 85 9.08 21.25 3.31
N LYS A 86 9.41 21.88 4.45
CA LYS A 86 10.78 22.00 4.93
C LYS A 86 11.19 20.65 5.50
N ARG A 87 12.50 20.36 5.55
CA ARG A 87 13.01 19.15 6.19
C ARG A 87 12.59 19.15 7.67
N ASP A 88 11.65 18.27 8.01
CA ASP A 88 11.13 18.13 9.38
C ASP A 88 11.10 16.64 9.74
N VAL A 89 11.95 16.25 10.68
CA VAL A 89 12.02 14.87 11.23
C VAL A 89 10.68 14.44 11.85
N ARG A 90 9.89 15.40 12.35
CA ARG A 90 8.54 15.11 12.87
C ARG A 90 7.59 14.67 11.76
N GLN A 91 7.71 15.26 10.58
CA GLN A 91 6.89 14.90 9.43
C GLN A 91 7.27 13.49 8.90
N GLU A 92 8.56 13.15 8.89
CA GLU A 92 9.02 11.81 8.51
C GLU A 92 8.47 10.74 9.46
N ARG A 93 8.54 10.96 10.77
CA ARG A 93 7.96 10.07 11.80
C ARG A 93 6.44 9.99 11.72
N SER A 94 5.76 11.08 11.38
CA SER A 94 4.31 11.10 11.18
C SER A 94 3.90 10.29 9.95
N LEU A 95 4.68 10.32 8.86
CA LEU A 95 4.45 9.51 7.67
C LEU A 95 4.70 8.02 7.95
N GLU A 96 5.76 7.68 8.69
CA GLU A 96 6.05 6.31 9.10
C GLU A 96 4.89 5.73 9.93
N ALA A 97 4.43 6.46 10.95
CA ALA A 97 3.29 6.06 11.78
C ALA A 97 2.01 5.92 10.95
N ALA A 98 1.75 6.81 10.00
CA ALA A 98 0.59 6.74 9.12
C ALA A 98 0.63 5.56 8.14
N LEU A 99 1.81 5.18 7.67
CA LEU A 99 2.00 3.97 6.85
C LEU A 99 1.79 2.69 7.66
N ASP A 100 2.27 2.67 8.91
CA ASP A 100 2.03 1.54 9.82
C ASP A 100 0.55 1.41 10.19
N GLU A 101 -0.14 2.52 10.43
CA GLU A 101 -1.60 2.51 10.65
C GLU A 101 -2.36 2.01 9.41
N SER A 102 -1.94 2.41 8.21
CA SER A 102 -2.55 1.92 6.96
C SER A 102 -2.33 0.41 6.76
N SER A 103 -1.14 -0.08 7.10
CA SER A 103 -0.84 -1.52 7.10
C SER A 103 -1.69 -2.28 8.13
N ALA A 104 -1.86 -1.73 9.34
CA ALA A 104 -2.70 -2.32 10.37
C ALA A 104 -4.19 -2.35 9.97
N ARG A 105 -4.69 -1.33 9.26
CA ARG A 105 -6.06 -1.34 8.71
C ARG A 105 -6.25 -2.41 7.64
N LEU A 106 -5.24 -2.64 6.79
CA LEU A 106 -5.26 -3.72 5.79
C LEU A 106 -5.32 -5.09 6.50
N GLU A 107 -4.53 -5.28 7.55
CA GLU A 107 -4.56 -6.49 8.38
C GLU A 107 -5.90 -6.67 9.08
N ALA A 108 -6.46 -5.60 9.67
CA ALA A 108 -7.76 -5.64 10.33
C ALA A 108 -8.90 -5.98 9.36
N TRP A 109 -8.83 -5.49 8.12
CA TRP A 109 -9.81 -5.84 7.09
C TRP A 109 -9.76 -7.32 6.73
N LEU A 110 -8.56 -7.90 6.56
CA LEU A 110 -8.38 -9.34 6.35
C LEU A 110 -8.89 -10.18 7.53
N ALA A 111 -8.60 -9.73 8.77
CA ALA A 111 -9.05 -10.44 9.97
C ALA A 111 -10.57 -10.43 10.16
N ALA A 112 -11.26 -9.41 9.68
CA ALA A 112 -12.73 -9.32 9.76
C ALA A 112 -13.42 -10.33 8.82
N ASP A 113 -12.76 -10.80 7.79
CA ASP A 113 -13.28 -11.76 6.81
C ASP A 113 -12.93 -13.24 7.16
N GLN A 114 -12.08 -13.46 8.20
CA GLN A 114 -11.61 -14.80 8.63
C GLN A 114 -11.68 -15.00 10.13
N SER A 115 -12.18 -16.16 10.56
CA SER A 115 -12.45 -16.50 11.97
C SER A 115 -11.33 -17.32 12.66
N SER A 116 -10.06 -17.15 12.33
CA SER A 116 -8.97 -17.88 13.01
C SER A 116 -7.71 -17.03 13.27
N PRO A 117 -7.17 -17.01 14.52
CA PRO A 117 -6.10 -16.09 14.91
C PRO A 117 -4.69 -16.70 14.84
N SER A 118 -4.30 -17.43 13.83
CA SER A 118 -2.94 -17.99 13.79
C SER A 118 -2.07 -17.44 12.64
N GLN A 119 -0.94 -16.86 13.04
CA GLN A 119 0.34 -16.70 12.33
C GLN A 119 0.59 -15.38 11.56
N ARG A 120 1.47 -14.55 12.13
CA ARG A 120 1.94 -13.28 11.54
C ARG A 120 2.55 -13.43 10.13
N ALA A 121 3.21 -14.55 9.83
CA ALA A 121 3.80 -14.78 8.51
C ALA A 121 2.73 -14.99 7.42
N MET A 122 1.66 -15.74 7.73
CA MET A 122 0.52 -15.91 6.83
C MET A 122 -0.19 -14.57 6.57
N ARG A 123 -0.32 -13.72 7.59
CA ARG A 123 -0.94 -12.40 7.46
C ARG A 123 -0.18 -11.46 6.53
N GLN A 124 1.15 -11.50 6.53
CA GLN A 124 1.94 -10.67 5.62
C GLN A 124 1.74 -11.11 4.17
N GLU A 125 1.71 -12.41 3.90
CA GLU A 125 1.41 -12.93 2.57
C GLU A 125 0.00 -12.54 2.11
N GLU A 126 -1.00 -12.69 2.98
CA GLU A 126 -2.39 -12.27 2.71
C GLU A 126 -2.49 -10.77 2.40
N GLN A 127 -1.71 -9.92 3.09
CA GLN A 127 -1.65 -8.48 2.80
C GLN A 127 -1.08 -8.20 1.40
N LEU A 128 -0.05 -8.93 0.99
CA LEU A 128 0.54 -8.80 -0.35
C LEU A 128 -0.47 -9.23 -1.42
N GLN A 129 -1.15 -10.35 -1.22
CA GLN A 129 -2.17 -10.89 -2.12
C GLN A 129 -3.37 -9.93 -2.23
N LEU A 130 -3.84 -9.37 -1.11
CA LEU A 130 -4.91 -8.37 -1.12
C LEU A 130 -4.50 -7.10 -1.87
N ALA A 131 -3.28 -6.61 -1.65
CA ALA A 131 -2.78 -5.44 -2.35
C ALA A 131 -2.64 -5.68 -3.86
N GLU A 132 -2.20 -6.87 -4.26
CA GLU A 132 -2.14 -7.28 -5.66
C GLU A 132 -3.54 -7.41 -6.27
N ALA A 133 -4.48 -8.06 -5.58
CA ALA A 133 -5.85 -8.18 -6.03
C ALA A 133 -6.53 -6.80 -6.19
N LEU A 134 -6.31 -5.88 -5.25
CA LEU A 134 -6.77 -4.49 -5.36
C LEU A 134 -6.17 -3.79 -6.60
N ALA A 135 -4.88 -3.99 -6.88
CA ALA A 135 -4.23 -3.40 -8.04
C ALA A 135 -4.81 -3.89 -9.37
N ARG A 136 -5.41 -5.09 -9.41
CA ARG A 136 -6.07 -5.68 -10.59
C ARG A 136 -7.52 -5.23 -10.79
N LEU A 137 -8.10 -4.48 -9.85
CA LEU A 137 -9.42 -3.89 -10.03
C LEU A 137 -9.37 -2.72 -11.03
N PRO A 138 -10.45 -2.49 -11.80
CA PRO A 138 -10.63 -1.23 -12.54
C PRO A 138 -10.48 -0.04 -11.60
N GLU A 139 -9.88 1.06 -12.06
CA GLU A 139 -9.46 2.18 -11.22
C GLU A 139 -10.59 2.75 -10.35
N ASP A 140 -11.77 3.02 -10.92
CA ASP A 140 -12.90 3.56 -10.17
C ASP A 140 -13.40 2.58 -9.08
N GLN A 141 -13.39 1.27 -9.34
CA GLN A 141 -13.76 0.25 -8.36
C GLN A 141 -12.73 0.18 -7.24
N ARG A 142 -11.45 0.11 -7.58
CA ARG A 142 -10.34 0.12 -6.63
C ARG A 142 -10.42 1.33 -5.72
N ARG A 143 -10.55 2.53 -6.30
CA ARG A 143 -10.63 3.78 -5.55
C ARG A 143 -11.81 3.80 -4.58
N ALA A 144 -13.01 3.40 -5.01
CA ALA A 144 -14.17 3.33 -4.13
C ALA A 144 -13.94 2.35 -2.97
N VAL A 145 -13.36 1.17 -3.23
CA VAL A 145 -13.04 0.15 -2.23
C VAL A 145 -11.96 0.64 -1.25
N GLU A 146 -10.87 1.24 -1.74
CA GLU A 146 -9.80 1.82 -0.90
C GLU A 146 -10.35 2.91 0.04
N LEU A 147 -11.17 3.86 -0.48
CA LEU A 147 -11.79 4.91 0.32
C LEU A 147 -12.75 4.34 1.39
N LYS A 148 -13.54 3.32 1.04
CA LYS A 148 -14.51 2.73 1.96
C LYS A 148 -13.86 1.92 3.06
N HIS A 149 -13.00 0.96 2.69
CA HIS A 149 -12.51 -0.07 3.61
C HIS A 149 -11.18 0.29 4.29
N LEU A 150 -10.32 1.08 3.64
CA LEU A 150 -9.02 1.46 4.20
C LEU A 150 -8.98 2.88 4.77
N GLN A 151 -9.84 3.79 4.28
CA GLN A 151 -9.91 5.16 4.80
C GLN A 151 -11.19 5.44 5.60
N GLY A 152 -12.15 4.51 5.62
CA GLY A 152 -13.35 4.61 6.45
C GLY A 152 -14.38 5.65 5.97
N TYR A 153 -14.32 6.08 4.70
CA TYR A 153 -15.23 7.11 4.18
C TYR A 153 -16.67 6.60 4.10
N SER A 154 -17.63 7.50 4.37
CA SER A 154 -19.05 7.25 4.08
C SER A 154 -19.29 7.23 2.56
N VAL A 155 -20.38 6.59 2.11
CA VAL A 155 -20.74 6.56 0.68
C VAL A 155 -20.93 7.99 0.14
N ALA A 156 -21.54 8.88 0.92
CA ALA A 156 -21.70 10.28 0.56
C ALA A 156 -20.34 11.01 0.40
N ALA A 157 -19.37 10.75 1.31
CA ALA A 157 -18.04 11.32 1.21
C ALA A 157 -17.28 10.78 -0.03
N ILE A 158 -17.42 9.49 -0.35
CA ILE A 158 -16.83 8.87 -1.55
C ILE A 158 -17.47 9.48 -2.82
N ALA A 159 -18.80 9.68 -2.83
CA ALA A 159 -19.50 10.30 -3.93
C ALA A 159 -18.96 11.71 -4.23
N GLY A 160 -18.78 12.53 -3.19
CA GLY A 160 -18.15 13.85 -3.29
C GLY A 160 -16.71 13.77 -3.81
N ALA A 161 -15.88 12.88 -3.24
CA ALA A 161 -14.48 12.72 -3.61
C ALA A 161 -14.27 12.18 -5.04
N MET A 162 -15.21 11.40 -5.56
CA MET A 162 -15.15 10.82 -6.91
C MET A 162 -15.94 11.63 -7.96
N GLY A 163 -16.70 12.64 -7.57
CA GLY A 163 -17.60 13.38 -8.46
C GLY A 163 -18.70 12.49 -9.06
N ARG A 164 -19.24 11.57 -8.26
CA ARG A 164 -20.23 10.58 -8.67
C ARG A 164 -21.47 10.65 -7.77
N SER A 165 -22.60 10.06 -8.19
CA SER A 165 -23.76 9.88 -7.30
C SER A 165 -23.50 8.74 -6.29
N GLU A 166 -24.18 8.79 -5.15
CA GLU A 166 -24.10 7.71 -4.13
C GLU A 166 -24.55 6.37 -4.70
N THR A 167 -25.56 6.34 -5.57
CA THR A 167 -26.00 5.13 -6.26
C THR A 167 -24.89 4.55 -7.15
N ALA A 168 -24.16 5.41 -7.90
CA ALA A 168 -23.04 4.97 -8.72
C ALA A 168 -21.91 4.40 -7.86
N VAL A 169 -21.58 5.06 -6.74
CA VAL A 169 -20.58 4.57 -5.77
C VAL A 169 -21.00 3.20 -5.19
N GLY A 170 -22.27 3.04 -4.81
CA GLY A 170 -22.79 1.74 -4.36
C GLY A 170 -22.59 0.63 -5.40
N GLY A 171 -22.82 0.96 -6.68
CA GLY A 171 -22.55 0.05 -7.80
C GLY A 171 -21.06 -0.29 -7.97
N LEU A 172 -20.15 0.70 -7.82
CA LEU A 172 -18.70 0.48 -7.88
C LEU A 172 -18.22 -0.41 -6.74
N LEU A 173 -18.67 -0.13 -5.50
CA LEU A 173 -18.34 -0.93 -4.31
C LEU A 173 -18.78 -2.38 -4.48
N ARG A 174 -20.05 -2.61 -4.90
CA ARG A 174 -20.57 -3.96 -5.10
C ARG A 174 -19.77 -4.75 -6.13
N ARG A 175 -19.53 -4.18 -7.31
CA ARG A 175 -18.75 -4.85 -8.38
C ARG A 175 -17.30 -5.05 -7.96
N GLY A 176 -16.69 -4.05 -7.32
CA GLY A 176 -15.32 -4.12 -6.81
C GLY A 176 -15.16 -5.25 -5.80
N MET A 177 -16.08 -5.38 -4.84
CA MET A 177 -16.03 -6.44 -3.83
C MET A 177 -16.27 -7.84 -4.40
N ILE A 178 -17.17 -7.99 -5.39
CA ILE A 178 -17.37 -9.27 -6.09
C ILE A 178 -16.05 -9.66 -6.79
N ARG A 179 -15.49 -8.74 -7.59
CA ARG A 179 -14.26 -9.01 -8.32
C ARG A 179 -13.06 -9.27 -7.41
N LEU A 180 -12.96 -8.57 -6.30
CA LEU A 180 -11.91 -8.77 -5.31
C LEU A 180 -11.96 -10.18 -4.71
N ARG A 181 -13.16 -10.67 -4.34
CA ARG A 181 -13.33 -12.04 -3.85
C ARG A 181 -12.92 -13.08 -4.87
N GLU A 182 -13.32 -12.93 -6.14
CA GLU A 182 -12.90 -13.83 -7.23
C GLU A 182 -11.38 -13.89 -7.36
N LEU A 183 -10.71 -12.71 -7.30
CA LEU A 183 -9.26 -12.62 -7.39
C LEU A 183 -8.57 -13.30 -6.19
N LEU A 184 -9.09 -13.12 -4.98
CA LEU A 184 -8.52 -13.71 -3.76
C LEU A 184 -8.74 -15.23 -3.70
N GLN A 185 -9.83 -15.76 -4.23
CA GLN A 185 -10.05 -17.21 -4.33
C GLN A 185 -9.01 -17.91 -5.21
N ALA A 186 -8.41 -17.22 -6.17
CA ALA A 186 -7.37 -17.77 -7.03
C ALA A 186 -6.02 -17.98 -6.31
N TYR A 187 -5.85 -17.48 -5.09
CA TYR A 187 -4.65 -17.68 -4.26
C TYR A 187 -4.81 -18.80 -3.20
N GLN A 188 -6.03 -19.36 -3.06
CA GLN A 188 -6.33 -20.49 -2.16
C GLN A 188 -6.18 -21.83 -2.87
#